data_8a772bc3919f8b87cb571992850e3043
#
_entry.id   8a772bc3919f8b87cb571992850e3043
#
_cell.length_a   1.000
_cell.length_b   1.000
_cell.length_c   1.000
_cell.angle_alpha   90.00
_cell.angle_beta   90.00
_cell.angle_gamma   90.00
#
_symmetry.space_group_name_H-M   'P 1'
#
loop_
_entity.id
_entity.type
_entity.pdbx_description
1 polymer ?
#
loop_
_entity_poly.entity_id
_entity_poly.type
_entity_poly.pdbx_seq_one_letter_code
_entity_poly.pdbx_strand_id
1 'polypeptide(L)'
;LRSGKTREWSEFPATAESDRLELNFQAAKNTAAATLVLRQRDVKMAWRVVLNKKRLGQLIRDENDQFIRFAVAPGALQDGVNHLRIIPSAQHGDDILVGEIRLEPRAPAVFLHEARVHIRVLDSDSGKPLPCRLTIAADSGALALVGAESNERLAVRTGVIYTADGEAGFGLESGEYTIWAGRGFEYGISKAV
;
A
#
# COMPACT_ATOMS: atom_id res chain seq x y z
N LEU A 1 -14.74 7.46 -3.91
CA LEU A 1 -14.73 8.20 -5.20
C LEU A 1 -15.37 7.35 -6.28
N ARG A 2 -15.98 7.99 -7.28
CA ARG A 2 -16.56 7.26 -8.43
C ARG A 2 -16.21 7.95 -9.74
N SER A 3 -15.59 7.23 -10.66
CA SER A 3 -15.51 7.66 -12.05
C SER A 3 -16.67 7.08 -12.84
N GLY A 4 -17.42 7.91 -13.55
CA GLY A 4 -18.63 7.47 -14.27
C GLY A 4 -19.93 7.72 -13.50
N LYS A 5 -21.06 7.30 -14.10
CA LYS A 5 -22.41 7.64 -13.60
C LYS A 5 -23.03 6.55 -12.71
N THR A 6 -22.65 5.31 -12.90
CA THR A 6 -23.29 4.15 -12.28
C THR A 6 -22.34 3.53 -11.25
N ARG A 7 -22.87 3.20 -10.08
CA ARG A 7 -22.10 2.42 -9.09
C ARG A 7 -21.85 1.00 -9.60
N GLU A 8 -20.70 0.45 -9.26
CA GLU A 8 -20.34 -0.90 -9.70
C GLU A 8 -21.05 -1.98 -8.88
N TRP A 9 -21.07 -1.81 -7.54
CA TRP A 9 -21.59 -2.81 -6.61
C TRP A 9 -22.55 -2.17 -5.60
N SER A 10 -23.46 -2.97 -5.07
CA SER A 10 -24.47 -2.52 -4.08
C SER A 10 -23.84 -2.05 -2.76
N GLU A 11 -22.65 -2.52 -2.43
CA GLU A 11 -21.89 -2.16 -1.24
C GLU A 11 -21.42 -0.69 -1.24
N PHE A 12 -21.23 -0.12 -2.42
CA PHE A 12 -20.91 1.30 -2.52
C PHE A 12 -22.17 2.17 -2.33
N PRO A 13 -22.01 3.39 -1.77
CA PRO A 13 -23.10 4.34 -1.65
C PRO A 13 -23.78 4.62 -3.00
N ALA A 14 -25.10 4.80 -3.02
CA ALA A 14 -25.83 5.16 -4.23
C ALA A 14 -25.29 6.45 -4.85
N THR A 15 -24.95 7.43 -4.00
CA THR A 15 -24.28 8.69 -4.40
C THR A 15 -22.84 8.65 -3.90
N ALA A 16 -21.87 8.81 -4.81
CA ALA A 16 -20.48 8.96 -4.44
C ALA A 16 -20.21 10.33 -3.81
N GLU A 17 -19.24 10.42 -2.93
CA GLU A 17 -18.81 11.70 -2.33
C GLU A 17 -18.29 12.66 -3.41
N SER A 18 -17.53 12.14 -4.37
CA SER A 18 -16.95 12.93 -5.47
C SER A 18 -16.52 12.04 -6.63
N ASP A 19 -16.32 12.64 -7.80
CA ASP A 19 -15.69 12.01 -8.96
C ASP A 19 -14.16 12.08 -8.93
N ARG A 20 -13.59 12.81 -7.96
CA ARG A 20 -12.15 12.99 -7.75
C ARG A 20 -11.86 13.41 -6.32
N LEU A 21 -10.61 13.25 -5.88
CA LEU A 21 -10.13 13.84 -4.63
C LEU A 21 -9.35 15.11 -4.95
N GLU A 22 -9.66 16.19 -4.25
CA GLU A 22 -8.90 17.44 -4.26
C GLU A 22 -8.68 17.89 -2.82
N LEU A 23 -7.42 17.90 -2.37
CA LEU A 23 -7.03 18.28 -1.02
C LEU A 23 -6.04 19.44 -1.08
N ASN A 24 -6.27 20.44 -0.22
CA ASN A 24 -5.32 21.50 0.05
C ASN A 24 -4.73 21.28 1.46
N PHE A 25 -3.42 21.37 1.58
CA PHE A 25 -2.74 21.22 2.87
C PHE A 25 -1.55 22.17 2.96
N GLN A 26 -1.18 22.52 4.20
CA GLN A 26 -0.02 23.36 4.48
C GLN A 26 1.23 22.49 4.64
N ALA A 27 2.31 22.85 4.01
CA ALA A 27 3.62 22.24 4.21
C ALA A 27 4.73 23.27 3.98
N ALA A 28 5.92 22.93 4.44
CA ALA A 28 7.16 23.60 4.02
C ALA A 28 7.73 22.93 2.76
N LYS A 29 8.50 23.69 2.00
CA LYS A 29 9.24 23.15 0.86
C LYS A 29 10.17 22.04 1.30
N ASN A 30 10.10 20.87 0.67
CA ASN A 30 10.97 19.76 0.99
C ASN A 30 12.33 19.92 0.26
N THR A 31 13.41 19.85 1.01
CA THR A 31 14.78 19.85 0.49
C THR A 31 15.32 18.44 0.22
N ALA A 32 14.74 17.45 0.86
CA ALA A 32 15.02 16.03 0.68
C ALA A 32 13.83 15.29 0.07
N ALA A 33 14.06 14.04 -0.35
CA ALA A 33 12.98 13.17 -0.79
C ALA A 33 12.03 12.87 0.38
N ALA A 34 10.73 12.93 0.10
CA ALA A 34 9.65 12.55 1.00
C ALA A 34 8.77 11.48 0.34
N THR A 35 7.80 10.98 1.07
CA THR A 35 6.89 9.93 0.59
C THR A 35 5.45 10.32 0.88
N LEU A 36 4.60 10.28 -0.12
CA LEU A 36 3.16 10.31 0.06
C LEU A 36 2.68 8.86 0.28
N VAL A 37 2.05 8.60 1.40
CA VAL A 37 1.43 7.32 1.72
C VAL A 37 -0.07 7.51 1.76
N LEU A 38 -0.81 6.55 1.20
CA LEU A 38 -2.26 6.52 1.30
C LEU A 38 -2.78 5.08 1.30
N ARG A 39 -3.98 4.89 1.83
CA ARG A 39 -4.73 3.64 1.75
C ARG A 39 -5.68 3.69 0.57
N GLN A 40 -5.72 2.60 -0.21
CA GLN A 40 -6.66 2.41 -1.32
C GLN A 40 -7.37 1.08 -1.23
N ARG A 41 -8.57 0.99 -1.82
CA ARG A 41 -9.32 -0.26 -2.00
C ARG A 41 -10.19 -0.19 -3.24
N ASP A 42 -10.43 -1.36 -3.87
CA ASP A 42 -11.32 -1.56 -5.02
C ASP A 42 -10.93 -0.77 -6.28
N VAL A 43 -9.63 -0.60 -6.54
CA VAL A 43 -9.14 0.14 -7.71
C VAL A 43 -9.00 -0.78 -8.92
N LYS A 44 -9.84 -0.61 -9.94
CA LYS A 44 -9.82 -1.41 -11.18
C LYS A 44 -9.32 -0.60 -12.37
N MET A 45 -9.59 0.71 -12.36
CA MET A 45 -9.20 1.60 -13.46
C MET A 45 -8.03 2.50 -13.08
N ALA A 46 -7.56 3.27 -14.04
CA ALA A 46 -6.41 4.14 -13.85
C ALA A 46 -6.81 5.47 -13.20
N TRP A 47 -6.28 5.73 -12.00
CA TRP A 47 -6.41 6.98 -11.27
C TRP A 47 -5.03 7.62 -11.11
N ARG A 48 -4.89 8.86 -11.56
CA ARG A 48 -3.64 9.63 -11.47
C ARG A 48 -3.53 10.34 -10.14
N VAL A 49 -2.35 10.26 -9.53
CA VAL A 49 -2.01 11.02 -8.32
C VAL A 49 -1.12 12.19 -8.72
N VAL A 50 -1.54 13.40 -8.38
CA VAL A 50 -0.90 14.65 -8.79
C VAL A 50 -0.69 15.53 -7.57
N LEU A 51 0.54 16.00 -7.35
CA LEU A 51 0.92 16.96 -6.31
C LEU A 51 1.46 18.22 -6.97
N ASN A 52 0.87 19.38 -6.65
CA ASN A 52 1.32 20.70 -7.18
C ASN A 52 1.54 20.69 -8.70
N LYS A 53 0.58 20.17 -9.48
CA LYS A 53 0.65 19.99 -10.95
C LYS A 53 1.65 18.92 -11.43
N LYS A 54 2.48 18.32 -10.57
CA LYS A 54 3.39 17.25 -10.93
C LYS A 54 2.71 15.89 -10.71
N ARG A 55 2.73 15.04 -11.73
CA ARG A 55 2.24 13.66 -11.58
C ARG A 55 3.22 12.86 -10.74
N LEU A 56 2.74 12.27 -9.62
CA LEU A 56 3.52 11.35 -8.79
C LEU A 56 3.42 9.91 -9.32
N GLY A 57 2.26 9.53 -9.85
CA GLY A 57 2.03 8.17 -10.33
C GLY A 57 0.56 7.88 -10.60
N GLN A 58 0.19 6.61 -10.45
CA GLN A 58 -1.18 6.13 -10.50
C GLN A 58 -1.44 5.22 -9.30
N LEU A 59 -2.70 5.14 -8.85
CA LEU A 59 -3.12 4.11 -7.92
C LEU A 59 -2.81 2.73 -8.49
N ILE A 60 -2.52 1.79 -7.62
CA ILE A 60 -2.28 0.39 -8.02
C ILE A 60 -3.64 -0.23 -8.38
N ARG A 61 -3.74 -0.84 -9.56
CA ARG A 61 -4.94 -1.60 -9.94
C ARG A 61 -4.98 -2.89 -9.16
N ASP A 62 -5.70 -2.86 -8.06
CA ASP A 62 -5.87 -3.96 -7.14
C ASP A 62 -7.12 -3.71 -6.29
N GLU A 63 -7.92 -4.72 -6.06
CA GLU A 63 -9.14 -4.62 -5.27
C GLU A 63 -8.89 -4.76 -3.76
N ASN A 64 -7.70 -5.21 -3.37
CA ASN A 64 -7.33 -5.33 -1.97
C ASN A 64 -7.31 -3.99 -1.26
N ASP A 65 -7.66 -4.02 0.01
CA ASP A 65 -7.46 -2.93 0.93
C ASP A 65 -5.98 -2.86 1.30
N GLN A 66 -5.28 -1.81 0.89
CA GLN A 66 -3.82 -1.75 1.00
C GLN A 66 -3.28 -0.33 1.10
N PHE A 67 -2.17 -0.19 1.78
CA PHE A 67 -1.36 1.02 1.74
C PHE A 67 -0.48 1.03 0.49
N ILE A 68 -0.40 2.18 -0.16
CA ILE A 68 0.51 2.43 -1.29
C ILE A 68 1.33 3.68 -1.03
N ARG A 69 2.40 3.85 -1.79
CA ARG A 69 3.32 4.98 -1.64
C ARG A 69 3.73 5.60 -2.97
N PHE A 70 4.00 6.91 -2.92
CA PHE A 70 4.54 7.66 -4.04
C PHE A 70 5.76 8.45 -3.59
N ALA A 71 6.81 8.43 -4.40
CA ALA A 71 7.97 9.28 -4.14
C ALA A 71 7.63 10.74 -4.37
N VAL A 72 7.99 11.59 -3.41
CA VAL A 72 7.90 13.05 -3.48
C VAL A 72 9.31 13.59 -3.60
N ALA A 73 9.69 13.99 -4.81
CA ALA A 73 11.04 14.48 -5.09
C ALA A 73 11.36 15.76 -4.31
N PRO A 74 12.63 16.06 -4.04
CA PRO A 74 13.04 17.35 -3.48
C PRO A 74 12.44 18.52 -4.27
N GLY A 75 11.89 19.50 -3.58
CA GLY A 75 11.25 20.68 -4.18
C GLY A 75 9.90 20.39 -4.86
N ALA A 76 9.28 19.24 -4.63
CA ALA A 76 7.91 18.97 -5.10
C ALA A 76 6.86 19.62 -4.20
N LEU A 77 7.14 19.79 -2.92
CA LEU A 77 6.37 20.61 -2.00
C LEU A 77 6.87 22.07 -2.07
N GLN A 78 5.95 22.99 -1.85
CA GLN A 78 6.23 24.43 -1.75
C GLN A 78 5.87 24.93 -0.34
N ASP A 79 6.43 26.07 0.04
CA ASP A 79 6.03 26.72 1.28
C ASP A 79 4.59 27.19 1.19
N GLY A 80 3.81 26.92 2.24
CA GLY A 80 2.39 27.26 2.30
C GLY A 80 1.49 26.20 1.71
N VAL A 81 0.52 26.60 0.89
CA VAL A 81 -0.56 25.73 0.38
C VAL A 81 -0.06 24.82 -0.72
N ASN A 82 -0.25 23.52 -0.54
CA ASN A 82 0.01 22.46 -1.50
C ASN A 82 -1.29 21.79 -1.92
N HIS A 83 -1.36 21.28 -3.13
CA HIS A 83 -2.55 20.70 -3.75
C HIS A 83 -2.30 19.25 -4.14
N LEU A 84 -3.01 18.32 -3.50
CA LEU A 84 -3.04 16.91 -3.87
C LEU A 84 -4.34 16.60 -4.60
N ARG A 85 -4.23 15.92 -5.74
CA ARG A 85 -5.39 15.45 -6.50
C ARG A 85 -5.24 13.99 -6.86
N ILE A 86 -6.36 13.27 -6.77
CA ILE A 86 -6.51 11.91 -7.30
C ILE A 86 -7.66 11.96 -8.29
N ILE A 87 -7.37 11.77 -9.57
CA ILE A 87 -8.30 11.99 -10.68
C ILE A 87 -8.34 10.78 -11.61
N PRO A 88 -9.53 10.36 -12.08
CA PRO A 88 -9.64 9.26 -13.04
C PRO A 88 -8.94 9.63 -14.35
N SER A 89 -8.33 8.65 -15.00
CA SER A 89 -7.68 8.85 -16.30
C SER A 89 -8.67 8.79 -17.46
N ALA A 90 -9.84 8.19 -17.25
CA ALA A 90 -10.93 8.10 -18.21
C ALA A 90 -12.27 8.01 -17.46
N GLN A 91 -13.37 8.27 -18.16
CA GLN A 91 -14.75 8.22 -17.63
C GLN A 91 -15.32 6.78 -17.70
N HIS A 92 -14.56 5.80 -17.26
CA HIS A 92 -15.04 4.44 -17.09
C HIS A 92 -15.54 4.25 -15.66
N GLY A 93 -16.60 3.47 -15.47
CA GLY A 93 -17.13 3.18 -14.14
C GLY A 93 -16.06 2.52 -13.27
N ASP A 94 -15.80 3.11 -12.11
CA ASP A 94 -14.89 2.58 -11.09
C ASP A 94 -15.21 3.24 -9.75
N ASP A 95 -15.62 2.45 -8.78
CA ASP A 95 -15.86 2.89 -7.41
C ASP A 95 -14.65 2.52 -6.56
N ILE A 96 -13.96 3.51 -6.00
CA ILE A 96 -12.77 3.31 -5.19
C ILE A 96 -12.91 3.94 -3.81
N LEU A 97 -12.21 3.36 -2.85
CA LEU A 97 -11.96 3.99 -1.54
C LEU A 97 -10.51 4.48 -1.48
N VAL A 98 -10.35 5.73 -1.04
CA VAL A 98 -9.05 6.33 -0.77
C VAL A 98 -9.13 7.08 0.55
N GLY A 99 -8.17 6.84 1.43
CA GLY A 99 -8.12 7.49 2.74
C GLY A 99 -6.74 7.38 3.38
N GLU A 100 -6.68 7.71 4.68
CA GLU A 100 -5.46 7.64 5.50
C GLU A 100 -4.23 8.23 4.78
N ILE A 101 -4.44 9.42 4.18
CA ILE A 101 -3.42 10.11 3.38
C ILE A 101 -2.47 10.82 4.33
N ARG A 102 -1.19 10.49 4.25
CA ARG A 102 -0.14 11.17 5.02
C ARG A 102 1.10 11.46 4.19
N LEU A 103 1.78 12.52 4.56
CA LEU A 103 3.08 12.88 4.00
C LEU A 103 4.16 12.46 5.01
N GLU A 104 4.95 11.47 4.66
CA GLU A 104 6.11 11.02 5.40
C GLU A 104 7.34 11.82 4.91
N PRO A 105 8.01 12.57 5.79
CA PRO A 105 9.14 13.43 5.37
C PRO A 105 10.40 12.66 4.97
N ARG A 106 10.41 11.35 5.16
CA ARG A 106 11.54 10.46 4.86
C ARG A 106 11.30 9.64 3.60
N ALA A 107 12.38 9.18 3.00
CA ALA A 107 12.34 8.22 1.90
C ALA A 107 11.90 6.82 2.40
N PRO A 108 11.27 5.97 1.55
CA PRO A 108 10.84 4.63 1.94
C PRO A 108 11.96 3.76 2.52
N ALA A 109 13.16 3.87 1.99
CA ALA A 109 14.35 3.16 2.50
C ALA A 109 14.70 3.49 3.96
N VAL A 110 14.13 4.55 4.52
CA VAL A 110 14.35 4.94 5.93
C VAL A 110 13.20 4.46 6.80
N PHE A 111 11.98 4.94 6.54
CA PHE A 111 10.85 4.67 7.45
C PHE A 111 10.35 3.21 7.38
N LEU A 112 10.49 2.53 6.23
CA LEU A 112 10.13 1.11 6.12
C LEU A 112 11.20 0.15 6.71
N HIS A 113 12.22 0.69 7.39
CA HIS A 113 13.26 -0.11 8.06
C HIS A 113 13.44 0.30 9.52
N GLU A 114 12.44 0.93 10.12
CA GLU A 114 12.43 1.25 11.56
C GLU A 114 12.40 -0.02 12.41
N ALA A 115 11.65 -1.03 11.96
CA ALA A 115 11.67 -2.37 12.52
C ALA A 115 12.22 -3.36 11.47
N ARG A 116 12.99 -4.34 11.93
CA ARG A 116 13.44 -5.47 11.10
C ARG A 116 12.72 -6.71 11.55
N VAL A 117 12.09 -7.37 10.59
CA VAL A 117 11.35 -8.62 10.81
C VAL A 117 12.09 -9.75 10.08
N HIS A 118 12.32 -10.85 10.79
CA HIS A 118 12.82 -12.08 10.20
C HIS A 118 11.83 -13.20 10.54
N ILE A 119 11.31 -13.85 9.51
CA ILE A 119 10.34 -14.95 9.64
C ILE A 119 10.95 -16.22 9.11
N ARG A 120 10.75 -17.28 9.85
CA ARG A 120 11.04 -18.65 9.43
C ARG A 120 9.79 -19.49 9.63
N VAL A 121 9.30 -20.06 8.54
CA VAL A 121 8.12 -20.95 8.54
C VAL A 121 8.58 -22.39 8.37
N LEU A 122 8.15 -23.23 9.30
CA LEU A 122 8.51 -24.64 9.34
C LEU A 122 7.24 -25.49 9.21
N ASP A 123 7.38 -26.59 8.52
CA ASP A 123 6.39 -27.65 8.51
C ASP A 123 6.31 -28.30 9.90
N SER A 124 5.12 -28.42 10.48
CA SER A 124 4.92 -28.89 11.86
C SER A 124 5.35 -30.34 12.08
N ASP A 125 5.21 -31.18 11.06
CA ASP A 125 5.46 -32.59 11.17
C ASP A 125 6.93 -32.96 10.96
N SER A 126 7.55 -32.30 9.97
CA SER A 126 8.94 -32.61 9.60
C SER A 126 9.96 -31.64 10.18
N GLY A 127 9.54 -30.46 10.68
CA GLY A 127 10.42 -29.40 11.16
C GLY A 127 11.26 -28.75 10.05
N LYS A 128 10.98 -29.04 8.77
CA LYS A 128 11.71 -28.50 7.65
C LYS A 128 11.18 -27.14 7.23
N PRO A 129 12.03 -26.25 6.68
CA PRO A 129 11.56 -24.99 6.10
C PRO A 129 10.50 -25.21 5.04
N LEU A 130 9.43 -24.38 5.08
CA LEU A 130 8.25 -24.54 4.25
C LEU A 130 8.05 -23.32 3.35
N PRO A 131 8.27 -23.43 2.01
CA PRO A 131 7.89 -22.38 1.07
C PRO A 131 6.44 -21.96 1.28
N CYS A 132 6.18 -20.65 1.42
CA CYS A 132 4.86 -20.16 1.79
C CYS A 132 4.60 -18.74 1.29
N ARG A 133 3.36 -18.31 1.45
CA ARG A 133 2.93 -16.93 1.35
C ARG A 133 2.82 -16.33 2.75
N LEU A 134 3.44 -15.18 2.95
CA LEU A 134 3.22 -14.30 4.09
C LEU A 134 2.24 -13.21 3.68
N THR A 135 1.28 -12.91 4.54
CA THR A 135 0.37 -11.76 4.38
C THR A 135 0.56 -10.88 5.60
N ILE A 136 0.94 -9.63 5.38
CA ILE A 136 1.26 -8.65 6.40
C ILE A 136 0.20 -7.53 6.34
N ALA A 137 -0.60 -7.40 7.38
CA ALA A 137 -1.58 -6.34 7.51
C ALA A 137 -1.25 -5.43 8.69
N ALA A 138 -1.49 -4.15 8.51
CA ALA A 138 -1.49 -3.17 9.58
C ALA A 138 -2.66 -3.41 10.55
N ASP A 139 -2.68 -2.73 11.69
CA ASP A 139 -3.76 -2.82 12.69
C ASP A 139 -5.15 -2.51 12.09
N SER A 140 -5.21 -1.61 11.10
CA SER A 140 -6.44 -1.31 10.35
C SER A 140 -6.98 -2.46 9.49
N GLY A 141 -6.23 -3.57 9.35
CA GLY A 141 -6.54 -4.70 8.49
C GLY A 141 -6.08 -4.54 7.03
N ALA A 142 -5.65 -3.34 6.62
CA ALA A 142 -5.14 -3.10 5.28
C ALA A 142 -3.74 -3.74 5.09
N LEU A 143 -3.45 -4.23 3.90
CA LEU A 143 -2.14 -4.74 3.54
C LEU A 143 -1.06 -3.66 3.74
N ALA A 144 -0.02 -4.00 4.48
CA ALA A 144 1.01 -3.06 4.91
C ALA A 144 2.07 -2.81 3.82
N LEU A 145 2.68 -1.63 3.84
CA LEU A 145 3.94 -1.42 3.11
C LEU A 145 5.05 -2.25 3.76
N VAL A 146 5.86 -2.90 2.94
CA VAL A 146 7.02 -3.69 3.40
C VAL A 146 8.30 -3.17 2.77
N GLY A 147 9.36 -3.12 3.57
CA GLY A 147 10.72 -2.75 3.17
C GLY A 147 11.49 -3.97 2.68
N ALA A 148 11.08 -4.54 1.56
CA ALA A 148 11.76 -5.63 0.88
C ALA A 148 11.60 -5.49 -0.63
N GLU A 149 12.50 -6.11 -1.37
CA GLU A 149 12.48 -6.18 -2.83
C GLU A 149 12.41 -7.65 -3.28
N SER A 150 11.80 -7.87 -4.44
CA SER A 150 11.79 -9.19 -5.07
C SER A 150 13.18 -9.59 -5.54
N ASN A 151 13.50 -10.87 -5.35
CA ASN A 151 14.75 -11.48 -5.78
C ASN A 151 14.51 -12.96 -6.14
N GLU A 152 15.54 -13.76 -6.31
CA GLU A 152 15.42 -15.18 -6.67
C GLU A 152 14.67 -16.03 -5.62
N ARG A 153 14.63 -15.58 -4.35
CA ARG A 153 14.01 -16.30 -3.23
C ARG A 153 12.70 -15.69 -2.75
N LEU A 154 12.48 -14.42 -3.02
CA LEU A 154 11.33 -13.66 -2.56
C LEU A 154 10.60 -13.01 -3.74
N ALA A 155 9.26 -13.14 -3.77
CA ALA A 155 8.40 -12.31 -4.61
C ALA A 155 7.58 -11.38 -3.69
N VAL A 156 7.77 -10.08 -3.84
CA VAL A 156 7.24 -9.06 -2.94
C VAL A 156 6.18 -8.20 -3.63
N ARG A 157 5.04 -8.04 -2.98
CA ARG A 157 3.99 -7.07 -3.29
C ARG A 157 3.61 -6.32 -2.01
N THR A 158 2.76 -5.33 -2.11
CA THR A 158 2.22 -4.66 -0.93
C THR A 158 1.59 -5.68 0.01
N GLY A 159 2.10 -5.75 1.24
CA GLY A 159 1.62 -6.65 2.29
C GLY A 159 1.68 -8.15 1.98
N VAL A 160 2.34 -8.55 0.90
CA VAL A 160 2.45 -9.97 0.53
C VAL A 160 3.88 -10.32 0.12
N ILE A 161 4.41 -11.36 0.75
CA ILE A 161 5.73 -11.92 0.41
C ILE A 161 5.56 -13.43 0.17
N TYR A 162 5.99 -13.89 -0.99
CA TYR A 162 6.16 -15.32 -1.25
C TYR A 162 7.62 -15.67 -1.02
N THR A 163 7.87 -16.71 -0.23
CA THR A 163 9.23 -17.23 0.02
C THR A 163 9.39 -18.61 -0.59
N ALA A 164 10.51 -18.82 -1.27
CA ALA A 164 10.85 -20.10 -1.91
C ALA A 164 11.38 -21.15 -0.93
N ASP A 165 11.79 -20.73 0.25
CA ASP A 165 12.46 -21.57 1.24
C ASP A 165 11.95 -21.45 2.67
N GLY A 166 10.81 -20.76 2.85
CA GLY A 166 10.21 -20.55 4.17
C GLY A 166 10.88 -19.46 5.01
N GLU A 167 11.84 -18.72 4.45
CA GLU A 167 12.51 -17.63 5.15
C GLU A 167 12.27 -16.29 4.45
N ALA A 168 12.01 -15.25 5.22
CA ALA A 168 11.85 -13.89 4.73
C ALA A 168 12.38 -12.86 5.73
N GLY A 169 13.23 -11.95 5.26
CA GLY A 169 13.66 -10.77 5.98
C GLY A 169 13.11 -9.52 5.31
N PHE A 170 12.48 -8.64 6.07
CA PHE A 170 11.93 -7.38 5.57
C PHE A 170 11.88 -6.31 6.64
N GLY A 171 11.77 -5.06 6.21
CA GLY A 171 11.56 -3.93 7.09
C GLY A 171 10.08 -3.54 7.19
N LEU A 172 9.72 -2.91 8.30
CA LEU A 172 8.43 -2.27 8.53
C LEU A 172 8.65 -0.89 9.16
N GLU A 173 7.66 -0.03 9.01
CA GLU A 173 7.47 1.12 9.88
C GLU A 173 7.15 0.63 11.30
N SER A 174 7.49 1.41 12.32
CA SER A 174 7.13 1.08 13.71
C SER A 174 5.61 1.06 13.87
N GLY A 175 5.06 -0.02 14.42
CA GLY A 175 3.61 -0.19 14.58
C GLY A 175 3.21 -1.62 14.93
N GLU A 176 1.91 -1.86 14.98
CA GLU A 176 1.32 -3.17 15.21
C GLU A 176 0.89 -3.80 13.89
N TYR A 177 1.23 -5.07 13.74
CA TYR A 177 0.95 -5.81 12.51
C TYR A 177 0.46 -7.21 12.82
N THR A 178 -0.40 -7.71 11.95
CA THR A 178 -0.71 -9.14 11.92
C THR A 178 -0.07 -9.78 10.70
N ILE A 179 0.62 -10.89 10.93
CA ILE A 179 1.29 -11.65 9.88
C ILE A 179 0.70 -13.06 9.83
N TRP A 180 0.20 -13.44 8.66
CA TRP A 180 -0.27 -14.81 8.41
C TRP A 180 0.71 -15.51 7.47
N ALA A 181 0.99 -16.78 7.77
CA ALA A 181 1.74 -17.67 6.90
C ALA A 181 0.84 -18.83 6.44
N GLY A 182 0.80 -19.11 5.13
CA GLY A 182 0.03 -20.20 4.55
C GLY A 182 0.62 -20.69 3.24
N ARG A 183 0.36 -21.97 2.90
CA ARG A 183 0.89 -22.59 1.68
C ARG A 183 -0.20 -23.10 0.71
N GLY A 184 -1.44 -22.97 1.05
CA GLY A 184 -2.56 -23.49 0.26
C GLY A 184 -3.49 -24.36 1.09
N PHE A 185 -4.45 -25.01 0.45
CA PHE A 185 -5.56 -25.69 1.12
C PHE A 185 -5.16 -26.92 1.93
N GLU A 186 -3.98 -27.49 1.68
CA GLU A 186 -3.46 -28.69 2.34
C GLU A 186 -2.76 -28.38 3.66
N TYR A 187 -2.52 -27.09 3.95
CA TYR A 187 -1.80 -26.64 5.13
C TYR A 187 -2.67 -25.72 5.99
N GLY A 188 -2.44 -25.76 7.29
CA GLY A 188 -2.99 -24.79 8.22
C GLY A 188 -2.44 -23.38 7.98
N ILE A 189 -3.08 -22.38 8.58
CA ILE A 189 -2.62 -21.00 8.58
C ILE A 189 -2.04 -20.67 9.96
N SER A 190 -0.80 -20.21 10.01
CA SER A 190 -0.19 -19.65 11.21
C SER A 190 -0.38 -18.14 11.26
N LYS A 191 -0.53 -17.61 12.47
CA LYS A 191 -0.70 -16.17 12.73
C LYS A 191 0.27 -15.71 13.81
N ALA A 192 0.88 -14.56 13.60
CA ALA A 192 1.68 -13.81 14.59
C ALA A 192 1.19 -12.35 14.64
N VAL A 193 1.36 -11.72 15.82
CA VAL A 193 1.08 -10.29 16.06
C VAL A 193 2.33 -9.67 16.64
#